data_4796eac92dbbe71813d9dba01743b4cd
#
_entry.id   4796eac92dbbe71813d9dba01743b4cd
#
_cell.length_a   1.000
_cell.length_b   1.000
_cell.length_c   1.000
_cell.angle_alpha   90.00
_cell.angle_beta   90.00
_cell.angle_gamma   90.00
#
_symmetry.space_group_name_H-M   'P 1'
#
loop_
_entity.id
_entity.type
_entity.pdbx_description
1 polymer ?
#
loop_
_entity_poly.entity_id
_entity_poly.type
_entity_poly.pdbx_seq_one_letter_code
_entity_poly.pdbx_strand_id
1 'polypeptide(L)'
;MLYIPQNSKFKKFHKGKRLFRLQNNCNILLLNKTLILKSLEPGRLNSRQIITIKQTINKIIKKRGKNFIKIFPNVGISKKPREIRMGKGKGAVDHWIFKVKAGVLLCEMFLTSLSIKPGIKALKLIQKKLPFHTKILKKIKL
;
A
#
# COMPACT_ATOMS: atom_id res chain seq x y z
N MET A 1 -4.19 -15.85 0.23
CA MET A 1 -5.14 -15.01 -0.51
C MET A 1 -4.35 -14.04 -1.37
N LEU A 2 -4.42 -14.18 -2.67
CA LEU A 2 -3.71 -13.29 -3.60
C LEU A 2 -4.46 -11.95 -3.68
N TYR A 3 -3.76 -10.85 -3.44
CA TYR A 3 -4.30 -9.50 -3.57
C TYR A 3 -4.23 -9.09 -5.05
N ILE A 4 -5.17 -9.60 -5.85
CA ILE A 4 -5.21 -9.48 -7.31
C ILE A 4 -6.64 -9.15 -7.72
N PRO A 5 -6.88 -8.26 -8.72
CA PRO A 5 -8.20 -8.05 -9.28
C PRO A 5 -8.75 -9.36 -9.87
N GLN A 6 -9.95 -9.76 -9.47
CA GLN A 6 -10.56 -11.02 -9.93
C GLN A 6 -10.98 -10.92 -11.41
N ASN A 7 -11.56 -9.77 -11.79
CA ASN A 7 -12.01 -9.53 -13.17
C ASN A 7 -11.36 -8.26 -13.70
N SER A 8 -10.57 -8.38 -14.77
CA SER A 8 -10.01 -7.24 -15.48
C SER A 8 -10.58 -7.17 -16.89
N LYS A 9 -11.14 -6.02 -17.27
CA LYS A 9 -11.67 -5.78 -18.62
C LYS A 9 -10.62 -5.99 -19.72
N PHE A 10 -9.34 -5.69 -19.41
CA PHE A 10 -8.23 -5.79 -20.35
C PHE A 10 -7.17 -6.75 -19.85
N LYS A 11 -6.62 -7.58 -20.74
CA LYS A 11 -5.52 -8.52 -20.42
C LYS A 11 -4.14 -7.85 -20.39
N LYS A 12 -3.99 -6.64 -20.94
CA LYS A 12 -2.72 -5.90 -21.04
C LYS A 12 -2.92 -4.48 -20.54
N PHE A 13 -1.91 -3.96 -19.81
CA PHE A 13 -1.98 -2.66 -19.15
C PHE A 13 -0.80 -1.77 -19.54
N HIS A 14 -1.02 -0.46 -19.63
CA HIS A 14 0.05 0.50 -19.70
C HIS A 14 0.63 0.80 -18.31
N LYS A 15 1.93 0.58 -18.16
CA LYS A 15 2.65 0.83 -16.91
C LYS A 15 2.58 2.30 -16.48
N GLY A 16 2.59 3.24 -17.44
CA GLY A 16 2.59 4.68 -17.19
C GLY A 16 3.83 5.19 -16.45
N LYS A 17 4.03 6.50 -16.46
CA LYS A 17 5.12 7.19 -15.74
C LYS A 17 4.85 7.26 -14.24
N ARG A 18 5.86 7.62 -13.42
CA ARG A 18 5.68 7.99 -12.02
C ARG A 18 4.85 9.28 -11.94
N LEU A 19 3.89 9.32 -11.06
CA LEU A 19 3.08 10.51 -10.83
C LEU A 19 3.73 11.31 -9.70
N PHE A 20 4.31 12.45 -10.03
CA PHE A 20 4.93 13.37 -9.06
C PHE A 20 3.91 14.29 -8.37
N ARG A 21 2.66 14.37 -8.87
CA ARG A 21 1.64 15.25 -8.28
C ARG A 21 1.31 14.86 -6.85
N LEU A 22 1.40 15.84 -5.96
CA LEU A 22 0.89 15.74 -4.59
C LEU A 22 -0.63 15.50 -4.64
N GLN A 23 -1.10 14.56 -3.85
CA GLN A 23 -2.53 14.38 -3.64
C GLN A 23 -2.90 15.06 -2.32
N ASN A 24 -3.33 16.32 -2.42
CA ASN A 24 -3.68 17.14 -1.24
C ASN A 24 -5.01 16.73 -0.60
N ASN A 25 -5.87 16.01 -1.32
CA ASN A 25 -7.24 15.70 -0.91
C ASN A 25 -7.36 14.30 -0.30
N CYS A 26 -6.66 14.06 0.78
CA CYS A 26 -7.09 12.98 1.66
C CYS A 26 -7.99 13.63 2.72
N ASN A 27 -9.31 13.52 2.56
CA ASN A 27 -10.25 13.77 3.66
C ASN A 27 -9.93 12.75 4.75
N ILE A 28 -9.01 13.15 5.61
CA ILE A 28 -8.63 12.36 6.77
C ILE A 28 -9.67 12.67 7.82
N LEU A 29 -10.75 11.88 7.86
CA LEU A 29 -11.58 11.80 9.04
C LEU A 29 -10.73 11.17 10.15
N LEU A 30 -9.93 12.01 10.79
CA LEU A 30 -9.13 11.62 11.93
C LEU A 30 -10.08 11.44 13.12
N LEU A 31 -10.65 10.25 13.25
CA LEU A 31 -11.35 9.83 14.46
C LEU A 31 -10.36 9.72 15.62
N ASN A 32 -10.84 9.90 16.83
CA ASN A 32 -9.99 9.78 18.02
C ASN A 32 -9.29 8.40 18.08
N LYS A 33 -8.05 8.38 18.54
CA LYS A 33 -7.21 7.18 18.70
C LYS A 33 -6.88 6.47 17.36
N THR A 34 -6.66 7.24 16.28
CA THR A 34 -6.25 6.69 15.00
C THR A 34 -4.76 6.89 14.71
N LEU A 35 -4.13 5.87 14.12
CA LEU A 35 -2.80 5.94 13.54
C LEU A 35 -2.90 5.76 12.04
N ILE A 36 -2.23 6.61 11.29
CA ILE A 36 -2.26 6.62 9.82
C ILE A 36 -0.84 6.58 9.28
N LEU A 37 -0.63 5.79 8.24
CA LEU A 37 0.59 5.79 7.47
C LEU A 37 0.35 6.50 6.14
N LYS A 38 1.05 7.62 5.91
CA LYS A 38 0.98 8.45 4.71
C LYS A 38 2.28 8.37 3.91
N SER A 39 2.17 8.27 2.59
CA SER A 39 3.33 8.35 1.69
C SER A 39 3.83 9.80 1.57
N LEU A 40 5.13 10.01 1.63
CA LEU A 40 5.77 11.31 1.34
C LEU A 40 6.19 11.42 -0.12
N GLU A 41 6.55 10.29 -0.72
CA GLU A 41 7.10 10.20 -2.07
C GLU A 41 6.20 9.36 -2.97
N PRO A 42 6.20 9.64 -4.29
CA PRO A 42 5.54 8.77 -5.25
C PRO A 42 6.31 7.46 -5.43
N GLY A 43 5.59 6.36 -5.54
CA GLY A 43 6.21 5.05 -5.68
C GLY A 43 5.29 4.01 -6.31
N ARG A 44 5.73 2.77 -6.27
CA ARG A 44 4.95 1.61 -6.70
C ARG A 44 5.02 0.55 -5.64
N LEU A 45 3.87 -0.01 -5.29
CA LEU A 45 3.77 -1.12 -4.34
C LEU A 45 3.28 -2.36 -5.05
N ASN A 46 4.01 -3.45 -4.92
CA ASN A 46 3.62 -4.76 -5.40
C ASN A 46 2.53 -5.35 -4.49
N SER A 47 1.69 -6.22 -5.04
CA SER A 47 0.68 -6.96 -4.28
C SER A 47 1.29 -7.70 -3.08
N ARG A 48 2.49 -8.29 -3.23
CA ARG A 48 3.23 -8.96 -2.14
C ARG A 48 3.59 -8.01 -1.00
N GLN A 49 4.01 -6.77 -1.30
CA GLN A 49 4.32 -5.76 -0.28
C GLN A 49 3.07 -5.33 0.49
N ILE A 50 1.93 -5.20 -0.20
CA ILE A 50 0.65 -4.88 0.45
C ILE A 50 0.23 -6.00 1.41
N ILE A 51 0.39 -7.25 1.01
CA ILE A 51 0.14 -8.42 1.88
C ILE A 51 1.06 -8.38 3.11
N THR A 52 2.35 -8.05 2.92
CA THR A 52 3.31 -7.93 4.02
C THR A 52 2.92 -6.84 5.03
N ILE A 53 2.38 -5.70 4.56
CA ILE A 53 1.82 -4.65 5.43
C ILE A 53 0.71 -5.25 6.30
N LYS A 54 -0.28 -5.92 5.67
CA LYS A 54 -1.41 -6.54 6.38
C LYS A 54 -0.95 -7.55 7.42
N GLN A 55 -0.03 -8.43 7.05
CA GLN A 55 0.51 -9.46 7.94
C GLN A 55 1.27 -8.85 9.13
N THR A 56 2.09 -7.81 8.89
CA THR A 56 2.86 -7.14 9.95
C THR A 56 1.92 -6.48 10.97
N ILE A 57 0.87 -5.80 10.49
CA ILE A 57 -0.13 -5.18 11.35
C ILE A 57 -0.84 -6.26 12.18
N ASN A 58 -1.35 -7.30 11.54
CA ASN A 58 -2.11 -8.37 12.22
C ASN A 58 -1.25 -9.12 13.25
N LYS A 59 0.03 -9.36 12.96
CA LYS A 59 0.97 -10.04 13.87
C LYS A 59 1.19 -9.24 15.15
N ILE A 60 1.27 -7.91 15.08
CA ILE A 60 1.61 -7.06 16.23
C ILE A 60 0.36 -6.64 16.99
N ILE A 61 -0.69 -6.23 16.30
CA ILE A 61 -1.91 -5.70 16.93
C ILE A 61 -2.84 -6.83 17.37
N LYS A 62 -2.80 -7.99 16.65
CA LYS A 62 -3.70 -9.11 16.90
C LYS A 62 -5.18 -8.64 16.83
N LYS A 63 -5.97 -8.89 17.88
CA LYS A 63 -7.39 -8.49 17.98
C LYS A 63 -7.62 -7.15 18.69
N ARG A 64 -6.56 -6.39 19.04
CA ARG A 64 -6.63 -5.16 19.83
C ARG A 64 -6.98 -3.90 19.05
N GLY A 65 -7.43 -4.01 17.81
CA GLY A 65 -7.80 -2.88 16.97
C GLY A 65 -8.26 -3.30 15.60
N LYS A 66 -8.89 -2.37 14.88
CA LYS A 66 -9.28 -2.54 13.48
C LYS A 66 -8.28 -1.85 12.57
N ASN A 67 -7.90 -2.51 11.47
CA ASN A 67 -6.99 -1.96 10.47
C ASN A 67 -7.68 -1.91 9.10
N PHE A 68 -7.48 -0.83 8.39
CA PHE A 68 -8.00 -0.63 7.05
C PHE A 68 -6.84 -0.31 6.11
N ILE A 69 -6.67 -1.11 5.07
CA ILE A 69 -5.72 -0.85 3.99
C ILE A 69 -6.47 -0.12 2.89
N LYS A 70 -6.05 1.13 2.60
CA LYS A 70 -6.69 2.02 1.61
C LYS A 70 -6.18 1.82 0.19
N ILE A 71 -5.24 0.92 -0.01
CA ILE A 71 -4.57 0.69 -1.29
C ILE A 71 -4.92 -0.68 -1.85
N PHE A 72 -5.14 -0.74 -3.18
CA PHE A 72 -5.40 -1.97 -3.90
C PHE A 72 -4.60 -2.00 -5.21
N PRO A 73 -3.89 -3.11 -5.53
CA PRO A 73 -3.10 -3.21 -6.75
C PRO A 73 -4.02 -3.37 -7.97
N ASN A 74 -4.10 -2.33 -8.79
CA ASN A 74 -5.00 -2.26 -9.94
C ASN A 74 -4.29 -2.20 -11.29
N VAL A 75 -2.97 -2.11 -11.32
CA VAL A 75 -2.18 -2.02 -12.56
C VAL A 75 -1.35 -3.27 -12.73
N GLY A 76 -1.58 -4.01 -13.81
CA GLY A 76 -0.78 -5.18 -14.19
C GLY A 76 0.54 -4.78 -14.86
N ILE A 77 1.64 -5.36 -14.41
CA ILE A 77 2.96 -5.24 -15.05
C ILE A 77 3.21 -6.48 -15.88
N SER A 78 3.42 -6.28 -17.18
CA SER A 78 3.77 -7.35 -18.10
C SER A 78 5.27 -7.59 -18.12
N LYS A 79 5.66 -8.85 -18.19
CA LYS A 79 7.04 -9.28 -18.35
C LYS A 79 7.09 -10.42 -19.36
N LYS A 80 8.13 -10.45 -20.19
CA LYS A 80 8.44 -11.60 -21.05
C LYS A 80 9.44 -12.51 -20.35
N PRO A 81 9.38 -13.83 -20.57
CA PRO A 81 10.44 -14.75 -20.17
C PRO A 81 11.79 -14.32 -20.78
N ARG A 82 12.89 -14.62 -20.10
CA ARG A 82 14.23 -14.21 -20.54
C ARG A 82 14.66 -14.90 -21.85
N GLU A 83 14.15 -16.09 -22.11
CA GLU A 83 14.48 -16.92 -23.25
C GLU A 83 13.80 -16.49 -24.55
N ILE A 84 12.78 -15.63 -24.47
CA ILE A 84 12.04 -15.16 -25.66
C ILE A 84 12.76 -13.94 -26.25
N ARG A 85 13.06 -14.03 -27.56
CA ARG A 85 13.62 -12.93 -28.35
C ARG A 85 12.71 -11.70 -28.35
N MET A 86 13.26 -10.51 -28.61
CA MET A 86 12.50 -9.27 -28.72
C MET A 86 11.51 -9.34 -29.89
N GLY A 87 10.43 -8.54 -29.82
CA GLY A 87 9.34 -8.55 -30.83
C GLY A 87 8.18 -9.47 -30.41
N LYS A 88 7.31 -9.85 -31.35
CA LYS A 88 6.14 -10.72 -31.18
C LYS A 88 5.15 -10.29 -30.07
N GLY A 89 4.97 -8.96 -29.90
CA GLY A 89 3.95 -8.39 -29.03
C GLY A 89 4.33 -8.29 -27.54
N LYS A 90 3.40 -7.78 -26.73
CA LYS A 90 3.55 -7.55 -25.29
C LYS A 90 3.37 -8.85 -24.50
N GLY A 91 4.23 -9.09 -23.52
CA GLY A 91 4.15 -10.26 -22.62
C GLY A 91 2.91 -10.29 -21.74
N ALA A 92 2.66 -11.41 -21.09
CA ALA A 92 1.59 -11.58 -20.12
C ALA A 92 1.83 -10.76 -18.84
N VAL A 93 0.79 -10.58 -18.02
CA VAL A 93 0.89 -9.92 -16.72
C VAL A 93 1.66 -10.83 -15.75
N ASP A 94 2.76 -10.31 -15.22
CA ASP A 94 3.63 -11.00 -14.25
C ASP A 94 3.18 -10.71 -12.81
N HIS A 95 2.97 -9.44 -12.49
CA HIS A 95 2.55 -9.03 -11.15
C HIS A 95 1.71 -7.76 -11.19
N TRP A 96 0.95 -7.55 -10.11
CA TRP A 96 0.09 -6.40 -9.94
C TRP A 96 0.71 -5.38 -9.00
N ILE A 97 0.56 -4.10 -9.35
CA ILE A 97 1.06 -2.97 -8.57
C ILE A 97 -0.03 -1.95 -8.27
N PHE A 98 0.19 -1.20 -7.21
CA PHE A 98 -0.50 0.06 -6.93
C PHE A 98 0.44 1.23 -7.15
N LYS A 99 -0.01 2.25 -7.90
CA LYS A 99 0.73 3.50 -8.09
C LYS A 99 0.45 4.43 -6.93
N VAL A 100 1.43 4.63 -6.06
CA VAL A 100 1.35 5.54 -4.93
C VAL A 100 1.73 6.94 -5.41
N LYS A 101 0.84 7.92 -5.17
CA LYS A 101 1.16 9.35 -5.29
C LYS A 101 1.69 9.84 -3.95
N ALA A 102 2.47 10.93 -3.95
CA ALA A 102 2.83 11.60 -2.71
C ALA A 102 1.55 12.07 -1.99
N GLY A 103 1.47 11.88 -0.67
CA GLY A 103 0.31 12.25 0.13
C GLY A 103 -0.77 11.17 0.28
N VAL A 104 -0.69 10.05 -0.42
CA VAL A 104 -1.68 8.97 -0.32
C VAL A 104 -1.61 8.27 1.04
N LEU A 105 -2.78 7.96 1.60
CA LEU A 105 -2.92 7.14 2.79
C LEU A 105 -2.77 5.66 2.41
N LEU A 106 -1.85 4.98 3.06
CA LEU A 106 -1.59 3.56 2.82
C LEU A 106 -2.46 2.68 3.71
N CYS A 107 -2.47 2.98 5.00
CA CYS A 107 -3.29 2.25 5.97
C CYS A 107 -3.73 3.16 7.11
N GLU A 108 -4.88 2.83 7.68
CA GLU A 108 -5.46 3.44 8.87
C GLU A 108 -5.66 2.37 9.93
N MET A 109 -5.36 2.70 11.17
CA MET A 109 -5.54 1.81 12.30
C MET A 109 -6.34 2.50 13.40
N PHE A 110 -7.45 1.90 13.80
CA PHE A 110 -8.27 2.31 14.91
C PHE A 110 -7.88 1.44 16.11
N LEU A 111 -7.29 2.06 17.12
CA LEU A 111 -6.68 1.37 18.24
C LEU A 111 -7.33 1.76 19.56
N THR A 112 -7.35 0.82 20.50
CA THR A 112 -7.64 1.13 21.91
C THR A 112 -6.45 1.88 22.54
N SER A 113 -6.67 2.54 23.66
CA SER A 113 -5.60 3.28 24.38
C SER A 113 -4.37 2.41 24.68
N LEU A 114 -4.59 1.16 25.07
CA LEU A 114 -3.53 0.20 25.39
C LEU A 114 -2.73 -0.29 24.17
N SER A 115 -3.27 -0.16 22.96
CA SER A 115 -2.65 -0.67 21.72
C SER A 115 -1.89 0.38 20.92
N ILE A 116 -1.82 1.63 21.36
CA ILE A 116 -1.15 2.71 20.62
C ILE A 116 0.36 2.46 20.49
N LYS A 117 1.05 2.10 21.59
CA LYS A 117 2.50 1.81 21.55
C LYS A 117 2.83 0.67 20.57
N PRO A 118 2.19 -0.53 20.63
CA PRO A 118 2.41 -1.59 19.63
C PRO A 118 1.99 -1.16 18.23
N GLY A 119 0.96 -0.32 18.06
CA GLY A 119 0.57 0.23 16.75
C GLY A 119 1.68 1.05 16.11
N ILE A 120 2.32 1.96 16.86
CA ILE A 120 3.46 2.74 16.37
C ILE A 120 4.64 1.83 16.01
N LYS A 121 4.92 0.80 16.84
CA LYS A 121 5.96 -0.20 16.54
C LYS A 121 5.67 -0.93 15.22
N ALA A 122 4.42 -1.32 14.98
CA ALA A 122 4.00 -1.95 13.72
C ALA A 122 4.25 -1.03 12.53
N LEU A 123 3.85 0.25 12.60
CA LEU A 123 4.05 1.20 11.51
C LEU A 123 5.53 1.50 11.24
N LYS A 124 6.37 1.62 12.27
CA LYS A 124 7.83 1.78 12.10
C LYS A 124 8.46 0.57 11.39
N LEU A 125 8.01 -0.65 11.68
CA LEU A 125 8.47 -1.85 10.96
C LEU A 125 7.99 -1.86 9.50
N ILE A 126 6.79 -1.38 9.22
CA ILE A 126 6.27 -1.27 7.86
C ILE A 126 7.07 -0.22 7.08
N GLN A 127 7.40 0.93 7.67
CA GLN A 127 8.24 1.95 7.02
C GLN A 127 9.56 1.37 6.51
N LYS A 128 10.21 0.51 7.28
CA LYS A 128 11.46 -0.16 6.88
C LYS A 128 11.31 -1.16 5.72
N LYS A 129 10.08 -1.65 5.48
CA LYS A 129 9.78 -2.61 4.41
C LYS A 129 9.27 -1.97 3.13
N LEU A 130 9.00 -0.66 3.14
CA LEU A 130 8.48 0.07 2.00
C LEU A 130 9.61 0.68 1.16
N PRO A 131 9.46 0.74 -0.19
CA PRO A 131 10.48 1.25 -1.10
C PRO A 131 10.50 2.78 -1.24
N PHE A 132 9.81 3.52 -0.38
CA PHE A 132 9.74 4.98 -0.37
C PHE A 132 9.45 5.51 1.03
N HIS A 133 9.76 6.78 1.27
CA HIS A 133 9.57 7.42 2.57
C HIS A 133 8.10 7.63 2.91
N THR A 134 7.77 7.38 4.18
CA THR A 134 6.40 7.48 4.71
C THR A 134 6.40 8.20 6.05
N LYS A 135 5.29 8.87 6.37
CA LYS A 135 5.07 9.59 7.63
C LYS A 135 3.94 8.93 8.42
N ILE A 136 4.17 8.75 9.71
CA ILE A 136 3.14 8.30 10.65
C ILE A 136 2.43 9.53 11.19
N LEU A 137 1.12 9.56 11.02
CA LEU A 137 0.24 10.58 11.60
C LEU A 137 -0.51 9.96 12.77
N LYS A 138 -0.55 10.68 13.89
CA LYS A 138 -1.20 10.26 15.12
C LYS A 138 -2.20 11.32 15.52
N LYS A 139 -3.47 10.96 15.71
CA LYS A 139 -4.45 11.79 16.37
C LYS A 139 -4.83 11.11 17.69
N ILE A 140 -4.38 11.71 18.76
CA ILE A 140 -4.85 11.41 20.11
C ILE A 140 -5.55 12.68 20.58
N LYS A 141 -6.88 12.63 20.79
CA LYS A 141 -7.53 13.54 21.72
C LYS A 141 -7.38 12.89 23.09
N LEU A 142 -6.77 13.61 23.99
CA LEU A 142 -6.83 13.36 25.43
C LEU A 142 -8.29 13.42 25.87
#